data_ad0e7f26053de6829f5c477b94917b58
#
_entry.id   ad0e7f26053de6829f5c477b94917b58
#
_cell.length_a   1.000
_cell.length_b   1.000
_cell.length_c   1.000
_cell.angle_alpha   90.00
_cell.angle_beta   90.00
_cell.angle_gamma   90.00
#
_symmetry.space_group_name_H-M   'P 1'
#
loop_
_entity.id
_entity.type
_entity.pdbx_description
1 polymer ?
#
loop_
_entity_poly.entity_id
_entity_poly.type
_entity_poly.pdbx_seq_one_letter_code
_entity_poly.pdbx_strand_id
1 'polypeptide(L)'
;MMLLGICCGSARTIPSLIEAFEISRNTVISDIREIKGRVRTFGAILESAPGKGYCVFGDEREIREILWNDLQTLRANDCLGEAKTLLQHALVNKSREEIDFYELCRCLVMQYEVDLGTRVFLDGDGLDLLMIQISWLRSLDGYVIEMGREEQATLISTLSYRSVQCSAAKMHQAGLIVPDQELLYITSLLLGIKIAGVTRHSDEDAHVSRLAERLAVNFERVSCLNYVDRSIVCQQMSNHIRPLYYRLKYGLQADNPLVNDIRRVYPMSFEFTRRAAIETGLGELSDDELGYLTIYLTAGLDRKMFEEGDTSSENVLIIGAESNATIELIKRQILEACGISFNYTFLELKKVRRWELDRYALVLSLVRMPPQMRQSNVVEAEPFLTGRDFKRIFKVLHSNRIISGYQSMIDEVIDIFKENLPSAKQEDFDSDRLFFELFRYFSKKPYETSEKLPQLDVRSVIEGVTTAPTACTWQDAIRCGCEAICERTGSRTLGDRMNNLVQSPKIQWYRMTPEIVLVHCPMQGDEHGLITAEAVDCPGGGVQFPDQRMASTIICLTTIDRYSHWSALYSIYKGMGSLDSIFTPIC
;
A
#
# COMPACT_ATOMS: atom_id res chain seq x y z
N MET A 1 -8.35 -18.04 -18.84
CA MET A 1 -7.69 -19.13 -19.59
C MET A 1 -7.90 -19.04 -21.10
N MET A 2 -9.13 -19.03 -21.61
CA MET A 2 -9.38 -19.04 -23.08
C MET A 2 -8.76 -17.83 -23.80
N LEU A 3 -8.90 -16.61 -23.24
CA LEU A 3 -8.29 -15.41 -23.80
C LEU A 3 -6.76 -15.50 -23.83
N LEU A 4 -6.15 -16.02 -22.76
CA LEU A 4 -4.71 -16.27 -22.70
C LEU A 4 -4.26 -17.23 -23.82
N GLY A 5 -5.00 -18.33 -24.03
CA GLY A 5 -4.74 -19.29 -25.12
C GLY A 5 -4.83 -18.65 -26.50
N ILE A 6 -5.82 -17.79 -26.73
CA ILE A 6 -5.99 -17.08 -28.00
C ILE A 6 -4.82 -16.07 -28.20
N CYS A 7 -4.49 -15.28 -27.19
CA CYS A 7 -3.47 -14.25 -27.29
C CYS A 7 -2.05 -14.80 -27.43
N CYS A 8 -1.74 -15.90 -26.76
CA CYS A 8 -0.41 -16.53 -26.79
C CYS A 8 -0.25 -17.58 -27.88
N GLY A 9 -1.33 -17.91 -28.63
CA GLY A 9 -1.28 -18.75 -29.80
C GLY A 9 -1.35 -20.26 -29.54
N SER A 10 -1.73 -20.68 -28.33
CA SER A 10 -1.91 -22.10 -28.00
C SER A 10 -3.19 -22.70 -28.61
N ALA A 11 -4.28 -21.91 -28.67
CA ALA A 11 -5.56 -22.33 -29.25
C ALA A 11 -6.33 -21.11 -29.80
N ARG A 12 -6.57 -21.06 -31.11
CA ARG A 12 -7.20 -19.92 -31.79
C ARG A 12 -8.44 -20.27 -32.63
N THR A 13 -8.73 -21.55 -32.82
CA THR A 13 -9.90 -21.99 -33.58
C THR A 13 -10.90 -22.69 -32.68
N ILE A 14 -12.19 -22.72 -33.06
CA ILE A 14 -13.19 -23.42 -32.24
C ILE A 14 -12.78 -24.87 -31.97
N PRO A 15 -12.31 -25.66 -32.96
CA PRO A 15 -11.84 -27.02 -32.70
C PRO A 15 -10.67 -27.07 -31.70
N SER A 16 -9.64 -26.22 -31.87
CA SER A 16 -8.49 -26.21 -30.98
C SER A 16 -8.84 -25.72 -29.56
N LEU A 17 -9.83 -24.83 -29.42
CA LEU A 17 -10.34 -24.39 -28.10
C LEU A 17 -11.13 -25.52 -27.41
N ILE A 18 -11.93 -26.30 -28.17
CA ILE A 18 -12.63 -27.46 -27.61
C ILE A 18 -11.61 -28.49 -27.09
N GLU A 19 -10.58 -28.78 -27.88
CA GLU A 19 -9.53 -29.72 -27.51
C GLU A 19 -8.69 -29.24 -26.33
N ALA A 20 -8.23 -27.99 -26.35
CA ALA A 20 -7.35 -27.45 -25.32
C ALA A 20 -8.02 -27.29 -23.93
N PHE A 21 -9.33 -27.03 -23.90
CA PHE A 21 -10.06 -26.78 -22.65
C PHE A 21 -11.08 -27.88 -22.32
N GLU A 22 -11.18 -28.94 -23.13
CA GLU A 22 -12.10 -30.09 -22.94
C GLU A 22 -13.57 -29.67 -22.72
N ILE A 23 -14.02 -28.63 -23.43
CA ILE A 23 -15.36 -28.05 -23.29
C ILE A 23 -16.19 -28.18 -24.56
N SER A 24 -17.51 -28.04 -24.42
CA SER A 24 -18.42 -28.17 -25.56
C SER A 24 -18.29 -26.97 -26.52
N ARG A 25 -18.66 -27.20 -27.81
CA ARG A 25 -18.71 -26.12 -28.80
C ARG A 25 -19.61 -24.96 -28.38
N ASN A 26 -20.73 -25.25 -27.73
CA ASN A 26 -21.66 -24.22 -27.27
C ASN A 26 -21.04 -23.37 -26.16
N THR A 27 -20.30 -23.99 -25.26
CA THR A 27 -19.53 -23.30 -24.20
C THR A 27 -18.48 -22.38 -24.81
N VAL A 28 -17.68 -22.89 -25.79
CA VAL A 28 -16.69 -22.04 -26.49
C VAL A 28 -17.34 -20.82 -27.15
N ILE A 29 -18.49 -20.98 -27.82
CA ILE A 29 -19.18 -19.86 -28.48
C ILE A 29 -19.70 -18.85 -27.44
N SER A 30 -20.21 -19.32 -26.30
CA SER A 30 -20.66 -18.45 -25.19
C SER A 30 -19.50 -17.66 -24.62
N ASP A 31 -18.39 -18.32 -24.30
CA ASP A 31 -17.20 -17.71 -23.73
C ASP A 31 -16.54 -16.69 -24.68
N ILE A 32 -16.47 -17.01 -25.97
CA ILE A 32 -16.00 -16.06 -27.01
C ILE A 32 -16.87 -14.79 -27.02
N ARG A 33 -18.20 -14.93 -26.84
CA ARG A 33 -19.10 -13.77 -26.80
C ARG A 33 -18.83 -12.90 -25.56
N GLU A 34 -18.62 -13.53 -24.42
CA GLU A 34 -18.27 -12.84 -23.17
C GLU A 34 -16.92 -12.13 -23.29
N ILE A 35 -15.88 -12.86 -23.79
CA ILE A 35 -14.55 -12.29 -24.04
C ILE A 35 -14.62 -11.09 -24.99
N LYS A 36 -15.43 -11.17 -26.07
CA LYS A 36 -15.65 -10.04 -26.99
C LYS A 36 -16.20 -8.81 -26.28
N GLY A 37 -17.14 -8.99 -25.35
CA GLY A 37 -17.67 -7.91 -24.52
C GLY A 37 -16.57 -7.29 -23.67
N ARG A 38 -15.82 -8.11 -22.96
CA ARG A 38 -14.79 -7.69 -22.03
C ARG A 38 -13.62 -6.97 -22.71
N VAL A 39 -13.06 -7.50 -23.80
CA VAL A 39 -11.93 -6.85 -24.49
C VAL A 39 -12.30 -5.48 -25.06
N ARG A 40 -13.57 -5.27 -25.41
CA ARG A 40 -14.07 -3.96 -25.90
C ARG A 40 -14.03 -2.87 -24.85
N THR A 41 -14.19 -3.20 -23.58
CA THR A 41 -14.09 -2.20 -22.49
C THR A 41 -12.69 -1.63 -22.33
N PHE A 42 -11.67 -2.31 -22.89
CA PHE A 42 -10.27 -1.89 -22.93
C PHE A 42 -9.85 -1.40 -24.33
N GLY A 43 -10.79 -1.03 -25.20
CA GLY A 43 -10.45 -0.53 -26.53
C GLY A 43 -10.03 -1.60 -27.55
N ALA A 44 -9.95 -2.89 -27.16
CA ALA A 44 -9.53 -3.97 -28.04
C ALA A 44 -10.72 -4.72 -28.69
N ILE A 45 -10.46 -5.44 -29.79
CA ILE A 45 -11.48 -6.18 -30.55
C ILE A 45 -11.03 -7.63 -30.75
N LEU A 46 -11.90 -8.59 -30.39
CA LEU A 46 -11.68 -10.02 -30.69
C LEU A 46 -12.42 -10.38 -31.96
N GLU A 47 -11.71 -10.80 -33.02
CA GLU A 47 -12.27 -11.21 -34.30
C GLU A 47 -11.62 -12.48 -34.84
N SER A 48 -12.31 -13.16 -35.74
CA SER A 48 -11.77 -14.31 -36.47
C SER A 48 -11.05 -13.83 -37.72
N ALA A 49 -9.74 -14.10 -37.80
CA ALA A 49 -8.93 -13.78 -38.96
C ALA A 49 -8.77 -15.02 -39.89
N PRO A 50 -8.88 -14.86 -41.22
CA PRO A 50 -8.70 -15.99 -42.17
C PRO A 50 -7.32 -16.64 -41.99
N GLY A 51 -7.31 -17.96 -41.83
CA GLY A 51 -6.08 -18.74 -41.65
C GLY A 51 -5.40 -18.63 -40.27
N LYS A 52 -5.82 -17.70 -39.40
CA LYS A 52 -5.23 -17.48 -38.08
C LYS A 52 -6.17 -17.86 -36.92
N GLY A 53 -7.47 -17.98 -37.18
CA GLY A 53 -8.48 -18.16 -36.14
C GLY A 53 -8.80 -16.87 -35.39
N TYR A 54 -9.22 -16.97 -34.13
CA TYR A 54 -9.51 -15.80 -33.30
C TYR A 54 -8.22 -15.04 -32.91
N CYS A 55 -8.26 -13.72 -33.10
CA CYS A 55 -7.16 -12.80 -32.75
C CYS A 55 -7.73 -11.57 -32.04
N VAL A 56 -6.96 -11.03 -31.10
CA VAL A 56 -7.28 -9.75 -30.45
C VAL A 56 -6.50 -8.66 -31.17
N PHE A 57 -7.22 -7.60 -31.57
CA PHE A 57 -6.68 -6.42 -32.25
C PHE A 57 -6.89 -5.19 -31.36
N GLY A 58 -5.89 -4.31 -31.28
CA GLY A 58 -5.90 -3.09 -30.47
C GLY A 58 -4.48 -2.65 -30.15
N ASP A 59 -4.34 -1.67 -29.28
CA ASP A 59 -3.04 -1.29 -28.74
C ASP A 59 -2.45 -2.45 -27.92
N GLU A 60 -1.19 -2.75 -28.13
CA GLU A 60 -0.55 -3.89 -27.48
C GLU A 60 -0.40 -3.68 -25.97
N ARG A 61 -0.28 -2.43 -25.47
CA ARG A 61 -0.29 -2.13 -24.03
C ARG A 61 -1.63 -2.49 -23.42
N GLU A 62 -2.74 -2.07 -24.03
CA GLU A 62 -4.09 -2.39 -23.57
C GLU A 62 -4.34 -3.90 -23.55
N ILE A 63 -3.87 -4.61 -24.59
CA ILE A 63 -3.99 -6.08 -24.65
C ILE A 63 -3.21 -6.74 -23.51
N ARG A 64 -2.00 -6.26 -23.19
CA ARG A 64 -1.21 -6.81 -22.08
C ARG A 64 -1.79 -6.45 -20.71
N GLU A 65 -2.45 -5.30 -20.58
CA GLU A 65 -3.21 -4.95 -19.39
C GLU A 65 -4.40 -5.91 -19.16
N ILE A 66 -5.14 -6.23 -20.22
CA ILE A 66 -6.21 -7.24 -20.14
C ILE A 66 -5.65 -8.60 -19.69
N LEU A 67 -4.51 -9.02 -20.23
CA LEU A 67 -3.88 -10.29 -19.88
C LEU A 67 -3.35 -10.30 -18.43
N TRP A 68 -2.84 -9.16 -17.94
CA TRP A 68 -2.50 -9.00 -16.55
C TRP A 68 -3.72 -9.18 -15.63
N ASN A 69 -4.84 -8.52 -15.95
CA ASN A 69 -6.09 -8.66 -15.19
C ASN A 69 -6.63 -10.11 -15.25
N ASP A 70 -6.45 -10.81 -16.38
CA ASP A 70 -6.78 -12.23 -16.48
C ASP A 70 -5.90 -13.08 -15.56
N LEU A 71 -4.60 -12.84 -15.52
CA LEU A 71 -3.71 -13.56 -14.63
C LEU A 71 -4.09 -13.34 -13.15
N GLN A 72 -4.45 -12.12 -12.76
CA GLN A 72 -4.93 -11.84 -11.40
C GLN A 72 -6.22 -12.60 -11.07
N THR A 73 -7.15 -12.66 -12.03
CA THR A 73 -8.38 -13.45 -11.89
C THR A 73 -8.07 -14.95 -11.76
N LEU A 74 -7.12 -15.46 -12.53
CA LEU A 74 -6.68 -16.85 -12.46
C LEU A 74 -6.00 -17.16 -11.12
N ARG A 75 -5.22 -16.22 -10.60
CA ARG A 75 -4.62 -16.32 -9.25
C ARG A 75 -5.69 -16.42 -8.17
N ALA A 76 -6.69 -15.54 -8.21
CA ALA A 76 -7.78 -15.55 -7.24
C ALA A 76 -8.58 -16.87 -7.24
N ASN A 77 -8.55 -17.63 -8.35
CA ASN A 77 -9.20 -18.93 -8.52
C ASN A 77 -8.22 -20.12 -8.41
N ASP A 78 -6.97 -19.90 -7.99
CA ASP A 78 -5.92 -20.93 -7.86
C ASP A 78 -5.60 -21.67 -9.16
N CYS A 79 -5.70 -20.98 -10.31
CA CYS A 79 -5.52 -21.52 -11.66
C CYS A 79 -4.23 -21.05 -12.36
N LEU A 80 -3.22 -20.54 -11.62
CA LEU A 80 -1.95 -20.12 -12.24
C LEU A 80 -1.11 -21.30 -12.75
N GLY A 81 -1.26 -22.48 -12.16
CA GLY A 81 -0.61 -23.70 -12.62
C GLY A 81 -1.02 -24.08 -14.04
N GLU A 82 -2.31 -24.00 -14.33
CA GLU A 82 -2.88 -24.25 -15.65
C GLU A 82 -2.44 -23.19 -16.66
N ALA A 83 -2.35 -21.90 -16.23
CA ALA A 83 -1.83 -20.83 -17.08
C ALA A 83 -0.36 -21.09 -17.45
N LYS A 84 0.47 -21.49 -16.49
CA LYS A 84 1.87 -21.88 -16.73
C LYS A 84 1.98 -23.02 -17.75
N THR A 85 1.17 -24.06 -17.61
CA THR A 85 1.13 -25.19 -18.55
C THR A 85 0.73 -24.75 -19.95
N LEU A 86 -0.29 -23.88 -20.06
CA LEU A 86 -0.76 -23.34 -21.32
C LEU A 86 0.33 -22.54 -22.06
N LEU A 87 1.05 -21.67 -21.33
CA LEU A 87 2.15 -20.87 -21.89
C LEU A 87 3.33 -21.75 -22.31
N GLN A 88 3.64 -22.80 -21.56
CA GLN A 88 4.66 -23.78 -21.93
C GLN A 88 4.31 -24.49 -23.25
N HIS A 89 3.06 -24.94 -23.42
CA HIS A 89 2.59 -25.54 -24.67
C HIS A 89 2.66 -24.54 -25.83
N ALA A 90 2.31 -23.29 -25.61
CA ALA A 90 2.40 -22.26 -26.64
C ALA A 90 3.85 -22.05 -27.11
N LEU A 91 4.85 -22.14 -26.22
CA LEU A 91 6.26 -22.03 -26.60
C LEU A 91 6.73 -23.25 -27.39
N VAL A 92 6.44 -24.46 -26.93
CA VAL A 92 6.83 -25.72 -27.62
C VAL A 92 6.34 -25.74 -29.08
N ASN A 93 5.13 -25.23 -29.32
CA ASN A 93 4.57 -25.11 -30.67
C ASN A 93 5.35 -24.10 -31.55
N LYS A 94 6.13 -23.21 -30.98
CA LYS A 94 6.89 -22.16 -31.69
C LYS A 94 8.38 -22.46 -31.81
N SER A 95 9.02 -23.01 -30.77
CA SER A 95 10.48 -23.11 -30.65
C SER A 95 11.09 -24.41 -31.22
N ARG A 96 10.31 -25.45 -31.45
CA ARG A 96 10.79 -26.80 -31.82
C ARG A 96 11.77 -27.44 -30.82
N GLU A 97 12.09 -26.81 -29.71
CA GLU A 97 12.96 -27.31 -28.65
C GLU A 97 12.18 -27.46 -27.34
N GLU A 98 12.52 -28.46 -26.57
CA GLU A 98 11.92 -28.71 -25.25
C GLU A 98 12.64 -27.87 -24.19
N ILE A 99 12.24 -26.61 -24.09
CA ILE A 99 12.81 -25.64 -23.12
C ILE A 99 11.78 -25.42 -22.01
N ASP A 100 12.21 -25.52 -20.74
CA ASP A 100 11.37 -25.06 -19.62
C ASP A 100 11.33 -23.53 -19.62
N PHE A 101 10.22 -23.00 -20.09
CA PHE A 101 10.03 -21.58 -20.31
C PHE A 101 9.97 -20.78 -19.00
N TYR A 102 9.38 -21.37 -17.98
CA TYR A 102 9.30 -20.73 -16.66
C TYR A 102 10.69 -20.61 -16.02
N GLU A 103 11.48 -21.69 -16.06
CA GLU A 103 12.86 -21.66 -15.57
C GLU A 103 13.72 -20.68 -16.36
N LEU A 104 13.53 -20.58 -17.65
CA LEU A 104 14.25 -19.62 -18.50
C LEU A 104 13.99 -18.17 -18.05
N CYS A 105 12.72 -17.79 -17.83
CA CYS A 105 12.36 -16.48 -17.32
C CYS A 105 12.88 -16.26 -15.88
N ARG A 106 12.88 -17.30 -15.05
CA ARG A 106 13.46 -17.26 -13.71
C ARG A 106 14.97 -17.01 -13.74
N CYS A 107 15.69 -17.65 -14.64
CA CYS A 107 17.12 -17.43 -14.86
C CYS A 107 17.42 -15.98 -15.31
N LEU A 108 16.57 -15.38 -16.13
CA LEU A 108 16.68 -13.96 -16.50
C LEU A 108 16.62 -13.07 -15.25
N VAL A 109 15.63 -13.28 -14.38
CA VAL A 109 15.50 -12.51 -13.14
C VAL A 109 16.67 -12.76 -12.19
N MET A 110 17.12 -14.00 -12.04
CA MET A 110 18.32 -14.30 -11.21
C MET A 110 19.59 -13.61 -11.73
N GLN A 111 19.78 -13.57 -13.06
CA GLN A 111 20.90 -12.84 -13.65
C GLN A 111 20.80 -11.34 -13.39
N TYR A 112 19.58 -10.78 -13.51
CA TYR A 112 19.29 -9.40 -13.18
C TYR A 112 19.63 -9.05 -11.72
N GLU A 113 19.28 -9.93 -10.78
CA GLU A 113 19.65 -9.79 -9.36
C GLU A 113 21.16 -9.72 -9.16
N VAL A 114 21.89 -10.62 -9.83
CA VAL A 114 23.37 -10.68 -9.73
C VAL A 114 24.01 -9.42 -10.33
N ASP A 115 23.55 -8.99 -11.50
CA ASP A 115 24.15 -7.85 -12.23
C ASP A 115 23.92 -6.52 -11.50
N LEU A 116 22.77 -6.36 -10.85
CA LEU A 116 22.44 -5.16 -10.11
C LEU A 116 22.83 -5.21 -8.63
N GLY A 117 23.26 -6.37 -8.12
CA GLY A 117 23.57 -6.57 -6.70
C GLY A 117 22.37 -6.37 -5.78
N THR A 118 21.16 -6.66 -6.28
CA THR A 118 19.89 -6.48 -5.58
C THR A 118 19.12 -7.79 -5.54
N ARG A 119 18.00 -7.82 -4.83
CA ARG A 119 17.02 -8.89 -4.87
C ARG A 119 15.72 -8.37 -5.43
N VAL A 120 15.10 -9.17 -6.28
CA VAL A 120 13.77 -8.93 -6.82
C VAL A 120 12.76 -9.69 -5.97
N PHE A 121 11.75 -9.01 -5.47
CA PHE A 121 10.62 -9.64 -4.82
C PHE A 121 9.60 -10.00 -5.89
N LEU A 122 9.77 -11.17 -6.49
CA LEU A 122 8.72 -11.75 -7.33
C LEU A 122 7.52 -12.11 -6.45
N ASP A 123 6.32 -11.97 -6.99
CA ASP A 123 5.13 -12.49 -6.34
C ASP A 123 5.30 -13.98 -6.04
N GLY A 124 4.87 -14.42 -4.84
CA GLY A 124 5.05 -15.80 -4.40
C GLY A 124 4.50 -16.83 -5.38
N ASP A 125 3.48 -16.46 -6.15
CA ASP A 125 2.79 -17.27 -7.14
C ASP A 125 3.41 -17.17 -8.54
N GLY A 126 4.38 -16.28 -8.75
CA GLY A 126 5.12 -16.13 -10.01
C GLY A 126 4.39 -15.39 -11.11
N LEU A 127 3.43 -14.52 -10.77
CA LEU A 127 2.64 -13.74 -11.71
C LEU A 127 3.53 -12.87 -12.62
N ASP A 128 4.55 -12.22 -12.05
CA ASP A 128 5.52 -11.41 -12.79
C ASP A 128 6.24 -12.24 -13.88
N LEU A 129 6.63 -13.48 -13.56
CA LEU A 129 7.28 -14.38 -14.52
C LEU A 129 6.34 -14.79 -15.63
N LEU A 130 5.06 -15.04 -15.32
CA LEU A 130 4.04 -15.35 -16.34
C LEU A 130 3.84 -14.15 -17.27
N MET A 131 3.90 -12.94 -16.76
CA MET A 131 3.78 -11.75 -17.61
C MET A 131 4.99 -11.59 -18.54
N ILE A 132 6.21 -11.90 -18.09
CA ILE A 132 7.40 -11.94 -18.94
C ILE A 132 7.23 -13.03 -20.03
N GLN A 133 6.69 -14.21 -19.69
CA GLN A 133 6.41 -15.28 -20.66
C GLN A 133 5.38 -14.83 -21.72
N ILE A 134 4.29 -14.20 -21.29
CA ILE A 134 3.25 -13.67 -22.19
C ILE A 134 3.87 -12.65 -23.15
N SER A 135 4.63 -11.70 -22.64
CA SER A 135 5.31 -10.68 -23.41
C SER A 135 6.17 -11.28 -24.50
N TRP A 136 6.90 -12.29 -24.14
CA TRP A 136 7.78 -13.00 -25.06
C TRP A 136 7.02 -13.75 -26.15
N LEU A 137 6.02 -14.56 -25.77
CA LEU A 137 5.19 -15.31 -26.73
C LEU A 137 4.51 -14.40 -27.74
N ARG A 138 4.04 -13.23 -27.29
CA ARG A 138 3.41 -12.25 -28.15
C ARG A 138 4.40 -11.62 -29.13
N SER A 139 5.62 -11.32 -28.67
CA SER A 139 6.67 -10.77 -29.55
C SER A 139 7.10 -11.76 -30.63
N LEU A 140 7.09 -13.06 -30.36
CA LEU A 140 7.34 -14.10 -31.37
C LEU A 140 6.26 -14.14 -32.46
N ASP A 141 5.04 -13.68 -32.17
CA ASP A 141 3.96 -13.49 -33.13
C ASP A 141 3.98 -12.12 -33.85
N GLY A 142 4.98 -11.29 -33.52
CA GLY A 142 5.15 -9.94 -34.07
C GLY A 142 4.38 -8.84 -33.32
N TYR A 143 3.77 -9.15 -32.17
CA TYR A 143 3.10 -8.17 -31.34
C TYR A 143 4.08 -7.59 -30.32
N VAL A 144 4.52 -6.36 -30.55
CA VAL A 144 5.47 -5.62 -29.71
C VAL A 144 4.87 -4.28 -29.28
N ILE A 145 5.26 -3.81 -28.10
CA ILE A 145 4.86 -2.48 -27.64
C ILE A 145 5.79 -1.43 -28.29
N GLU A 146 5.19 -0.48 -29.00
CA GLU A 146 5.93 0.67 -29.53
C GLU A 146 6.14 1.71 -28.43
N MET A 147 7.41 2.04 -28.15
CA MET A 147 7.80 3.06 -27.19
C MET A 147 8.31 4.30 -27.90
N GLY A 148 8.05 5.48 -27.32
CA GLY A 148 8.56 6.74 -27.80
C GLY A 148 10.11 6.80 -27.74
N ARG A 149 10.75 7.59 -28.61
CA ARG A 149 12.22 7.70 -28.67
C ARG A 149 12.87 8.12 -27.34
N GLU A 150 12.26 9.02 -26.62
CA GLU A 150 12.73 9.49 -25.31
C GLU A 150 12.63 8.38 -24.25
N GLU A 151 11.54 7.64 -24.27
CA GLU A 151 11.30 6.48 -23.41
C GLU A 151 12.34 5.39 -23.66
N GLN A 152 12.59 5.05 -24.94
CA GLN A 152 13.63 4.09 -25.33
C GLN A 152 15.03 4.54 -24.87
N ALA A 153 15.40 5.81 -25.11
CA ALA A 153 16.70 6.34 -24.71
C ALA A 153 16.90 6.25 -23.18
N THR A 154 15.85 6.54 -22.41
CA THR A 154 15.89 6.43 -20.95
C THR A 154 16.15 4.98 -20.53
N LEU A 155 15.41 4.01 -21.06
CA LEU A 155 15.57 2.59 -20.71
C LEU A 155 16.95 2.06 -21.11
N ILE A 156 17.43 2.37 -22.32
CA ILE A 156 18.74 1.95 -22.83
C ILE A 156 19.89 2.44 -21.93
N SER A 157 19.73 3.59 -21.28
CA SER A 157 20.75 4.15 -20.39
C SER A 157 20.88 3.38 -19.07
N THR A 158 19.88 2.55 -18.70
CA THR A 158 19.84 1.85 -17.41
C THR A 158 20.77 0.62 -17.38
N LEU A 159 21.27 0.29 -16.18
CA LEU A 159 21.95 -1.00 -15.94
C LEU A 159 20.98 -2.17 -16.13
N SER A 160 19.72 -1.97 -15.85
CA SER A 160 18.66 -2.95 -16.03
C SER A 160 18.53 -3.42 -17.48
N TYR A 161 18.54 -2.50 -18.43
CA TYR A 161 18.51 -2.86 -19.85
C TYR A 161 19.74 -3.68 -20.27
N ARG A 162 20.94 -3.31 -19.79
CA ARG A 162 22.16 -4.07 -20.10
C ARG A 162 22.08 -5.50 -19.58
N SER A 163 21.55 -5.72 -18.38
CA SER A 163 21.36 -7.05 -17.82
C SER A 163 20.35 -7.88 -18.64
N VAL A 164 19.20 -7.27 -19.02
CA VAL A 164 18.21 -7.92 -19.88
C VAL A 164 18.82 -8.28 -21.24
N GLN A 165 19.59 -7.38 -21.85
CA GLN A 165 20.24 -7.62 -23.13
C GLN A 165 21.26 -8.77 -23.06
N CYS A 166 22.07 -8.82 -21.98
CA CYS A 166 23.01 -9.93 -21.78
C CYS A 166 22.27 -11.29 -21.62
N SER A 167 21.15 -11.29 -20.92
CA SER A 167 20.32 -12.49 -20.77
C SER A 167 19.67 -12.90 -22.09
N ALA A 168 19.18 -11.95 -22.88
CA ALA A 168 18.62 -12.19 -24.20
C ALA A 168 19.62 -12.80 -25.17
N ALA A 169 20.89 -12.42 -25.09
CA ALA A 169 21.95 -13.02 -25.92
C ALA A 169 22.12 -14.54 -25.66
N LYS A 170 21.96 -14.95 -24.41
CA LYS A 170 21.97 -16.40 -24.05
C LYS A 170 20.75 -17.13 -24.62
N MET A 171 19.61 -16.48 -24.63
CA MET A 171 18.36 -17.01 -25.19
C MET A 171 18.40 -17.12 -26.71
N HIS A 172 19.06 -16.18 -27.35
CA HIS A 172 19.34 -16.22 -28.80
C HIS A 172 20.14 -17.48 -29.18
N GLN A 173 21.08 -17.89 -28.33
CA GLN A 173 21.84 -19.14 -28.51
C GLN A 173 20.94 -20.38 -28.40
N ALA A 174 19.83 -20.30 -27.67
CA ALA A 174 18.79 -21.33 -27.57
C ALA A 174 17.71 -21.21 -28.68
N GLY A 175 17.95 -20.41 -29.74
CA GLY A 175 17.04 -20.26 -30.87
C GLY A 175 15.84 -19.33 -30.66
N LEU A 176 15.75 -18.66 -29.52
CA LEU A 176 14.66 -17.72 -29.20
C LEU A 176 15.09 -16.29 -29.48
N ILE A 177 14.63 -15.74 -30.62
CA ILE A 177 14.95 -14.36 -31.02
C ILE A 177 13.89 -13.41 -30.45
N VAL A 178 14.31 -12.50 -29.58
CA VAL A 178 13.46 -11.46 -29.01
C VAL A 178 13.78 -10.12 -29.66
N PRO A 179 12.79 -9.39 -30.19
CA PRO A 179 12.98 -8.05 -30.74
C PRO A 179 13.50 -7.06 -29.69
N ASP A 180 14.32 -6.08 -30.09
CA ASP A 180 14.86 -5.04 -29.17
C ASP A 180 13.76 -4.29 -28.44
N GLN A 181 12.63 -3.98 -29.09
CA GLN A 181 11.48 -3.34 -28.48
C GLN A 181 10.92 -4.16 -27.31
N GLU A 182 10.95 -5.47 -27.44
CA GLU A 182 10.48 -6.36 -26.36
C GLU A 182 11.46 -6.39 -25.19
N LEU A 183 12.76 -6.31 -25.44
CA LEU A 183 13.76 -6.17 -24.37
C LEU A 183 13.56 -4.89 -23.56
N LEU A 184 13.16 -3.80 -24.22
CA LEU A 184 12.80 -2.55 -23.55
C LEU A 184 11.58 -2.74 -22.66
N TYR A 185 10.54 -3.42 -23.16
CA TYR A 185 9.34 -3.67 -22.35
C TYR A 185 9.63 -4.60 -21.17
N ILE A 186 10.36 -5.69 -21.36
CA ILE A 186 10.79 -6.57 -20.26
C ILE A 186 11.63 -5.79 -19.25
N THR A 187 12.48 -4.87 -19.69
CA THR A 187 13.21 -3.99 -18.79
C THR A 187 12.27 -3.11 -17.97
N SER A 188 11.24 -2.54 -18.59
CA SER A 188 10.25 -1.73 -17.86
C SER A 188 9.48 -2.56 -16.83
N LEU A 189 9.12 -3.80 -17.14
CA LEU A 189 8.50 -4.73 -16.19
C LEU A 189 9.41 -4.97 -14.98
N LEU A 190 10.70 -5.30 -15.22
CA LEU A 190 11.65 -5.55 -14.13
C LEU A 190 11.92 -4.32 -13.27
N LEU A 191 11.93 -3.12 -13.86
CA LEU A 191 12.03 -1.86 -13.13
C LEU A 191 10.78 -1.57 -12.28
N GLY A 192 9.61 -2.04 -12.72
CA GLY A 192 8.34 -1.96 -12.00
C GLY A 192 8.20 -2.97 -10.85
N ILE A 193 9.03 -4.01 -10.79
CA ILE A 193 8.99 -5.01 -9.71
C ILE A 193 9.72 -4.48 -8.47
N LYS A 194 9.24 -4.89 -7.30
CA LYS A 194 9.85 -4.53 -6.02
C LYS A 194 11.24 -5.14 -5.86
N ILE A 195 12.18 -4.35 -5.36
CA ILE A 195 13.55 -4.79 -5.10
C ILE A 195 13.94 -4.59 -3.64
N ALA A 196 14.85 -5.44 -3.12
CA ALA A 196 15.45 -5.29 -1.81
C ALA A 196 16.83 -4.66 -1.92
N GLY A 197 17.11 -3.70 -1.05
CA GLY A 197 18.43 -3.08 -0.95
C GLY A 197 18.58 -1.80 -1.77
N VAL A 198 19.69 -1.10 -1.51
CA VAL A 198 20.01 0.18 -2.17
C VAL A 198 20.79 -0.15 -3.44
N THR A 199 20.19 0.12 -4.60
CA THR A 199 20.93 0.11 -5.86
C THR A 199 21.93 1.28 -5.89
N ARG A 200 23.06 1.09 -6.59
CA ARG A 200 24.09 2.13 -6.72
C ARG A 200 23.55 3.37 -7.43
N HIS A 201 23.89 4.53 -6.87
CA HIS A 201 23.39 5.85 -7.26
C HIS A 201 23.44 6.12 -8.77
N SER A 202 22.31 6.54 -9.30
CA SER A 202 22.15 7.13 -10.63
C SER A 202 21.39 8.47 -10.51
N ASP A 203 21.35 9.28 -11.56
CA ASP A 203 20.55 10.52 -11.60
C ASP A 203 19.07 10.25 -11.33
N GLU A 204 18.58 9.06 -11.67
CA GLU A 204 17.23 8.60 -11.37
C GLU A 204 16.99 8.46 -9.86
N ASP A 205 18.00 8.05 -9.06
CA ASP A 205 17.89 7.96 -7.62
C ASP A 205 17.63 9.33 -6.98
N ALA A 206 18.19 10.39 -7.55
CA ALA A 206 17.93 11.75 -7.11
C ALA A 206 16.46 12.16 -7.38
N HIS A 207 15.85 11.70 -8.49
CA HIS A 207 14.44 11.97 -8.79
C HIS A 207 13.52 11.19 -7.82
N VAL A 208 13.78 9.91 -7.62
CA VAL A 208 13.03 9.05 -6.69
C VAL A 208 13.13 9.60 -5.27
N SER A 209 14.32 10.01 -4.82
CA SER A 209 14.51 10.61 -3.50
C SER A 209 13.73 11.91 -3.32
N ARG A 210 13.74 12.80 -4.32
CA ARG A 210 12.92 14.03 -4.29
C ARG A 210 11.41 13.72 -4.26
N LEU A 211 10.98 12.68 -4.96
CA LEU A 211 9.58 12.27 -4.97
C LEU A 211 9.16 11.72 -3.60
N ALA A 212 9.99 10.89 -2.98
CA ALA A 212 9.78 10.39 -1.62
C ALA A 212 9.71 11.53 -0.59
N GLU A 213 10.65 12.49 -0.67
CA GLU A 213 10.66 13.67 0.21
C GLU A 213 9.39 14.51 0.06
N ARG A 214 8.98 14.81 -1.18
CA ARG A 214 7.75 15.58 -1.45
C ARG A 214 6.51 14.86 -0.93
N LEU A 215 6.43 13.54 -1.12
CA LEU A 215 5.30 12.75 -0.63
C LEU A 215 5.24 12.74 0.90
N ALA A 216 6.38 12.58 1.57
CA ALA A 216 6.46 12.64 3.03
C ALA A 216 6.06 14.03 3.57
N VAL A 217 6.57 15.10 2.96
CA VAL A 217 6.20 16.49 3.33
C VAL A 217 4.70 16.75 3.13
N ASN A 218 4.14 16.28 2.01
CA ASN A 218 2.71 16.47 1.76
C ASN A 218 1.85 15.63 2.72
N PHE A 219 2.31 14.43 3.10
CA PHE A 219 1.61 13.65 4.10
C PHE A 219 1.63 14.32 5.48
N GLU A 220 2.77 14.89 5.91
CA GLU A 220 2.83 15.68 7.14
C GLU A 220 1.84 16.86 7.13
N ARG A 221 1.73 17.54 5.99
CA ARG A 221 0.80 18.66 5.82
C ARG A 221 -0.65 18.21 5.88
N VAL A 222 -1.00 17.17 5.12
CA VAL A 222 -2.38 16.64 5.05
C VAL A 222 -2.82 16.03 6.37
N SER A 223 -1.95 15.31 7.06
CA SER A 223 -2.24 14.67 8.35
C SER A 223 -2.09 15.62 9.55
N CYS A 224 -1.55 16.81 9.33
CA CYS A 224 -1.17 17.75 10.39
C CYS A 224 -0.25 17.14 11.47
N LEU A 225 0.60 16.20 11.07
CA LEU A 225 1.62 15.58 11.92
C LEU A 225 2.99 15.76 11.29
N ASN A 226 4.04 15.78 12.10
CA ASN A 226 5.42 15.80 11.63
C ASN A 226 6.10 14.50 12.00
N TYR A 227 6.92 13.98 11.08
CA TYR A 227 7.85 12.90 11.38
C TYR A 227 8.93 13.38 12.37
N VAL A 228 9.39 12.47 13.21
CA VAL A 228 10.57 12.72 14.06
C VAL A 228 11.82 12.76 13.22
N ASP A 229 11.92 11.77 12.31
CA ASP A 229 13.00 11.65 11.36
C ASP A 229 12.43 11.29 10.00
N ARG A 230 12.16 12.33 9.21
CA ARG A 230 11.65 12.19 7.84
C ARG A 230 12.64 11.43 6.95
N SER A 231 13.93 11.56 7.21
CA SER A 231 14.95 10.92 6.36
C SER A 231 14.84 9.40 6.39
N ILE A 232 14.49 8.83 7.53
CA ILE A 232 14.27 7.38 7.67
C ILE A 232 13.03 6.94 6.89
N VAL A 233 11.94 7.70 6.98
CA VAL A 233 10.71 7.40 6.22
C VAL A 233 10.99 7.43 4.72
N CYS A 234 11.68 8.46 4.25
CA CYS A 234 12.06 8.61 2.85
C CYS A 234 12.97 7.46 2.39
N GLN A 235 13.94 7.07 3.20
CA GLN A 235 14.84 5.95 2.89
C GLN A 235 14.07 4.63 2.77
N GLN A 236 13.20 4.31 3.73
CA GLN A 236 12.38 3.10 3.70
C GLN A 236 11.42 3.09 2.51
N MET A 237 10.80 4.23 2.22
CA MET A 237 9.84 4.38 1.14
C MET A 237 10.51 4.38 -0.24
N SER A 238 11.77 4.78 -0.37
CA SER A 238 12.48 4.86 -1.66
C SER A 238 12.50 3.53 -2.42
N ASN A 239 12.61 2.41 -1.71
CA ASN A 239 12.55 1.08 -2.30
C ASN A 239 11.19 0.75 -2.94
N HIS A 240 10.12 1.45 -2.54
CA HIS A 240 8.79 1.33 -3.12
C HIS A 240 8.50 2.43 -4.16
N ILE A 241 8.96 3.65 -3.91
CA ILE A 241 8.75 4.79 -4.83
C ILE A 241 9.42 4.56 -6.18
N ARG A 242 10.58 3.90 -6.23
CA ARG A 242 11.25 3.58 -7.48
C ARG A 242 10.38 2.69 -8.39
N PRO A 243 9.92 1.50 -7.97
CA PRO A 243 9.00 0.70 -8.76
C PRO A 243 7.70 1.43 -9.11
N LEU A 244 7.12 2.17 -8.16
CA LEU A 244 5.93 3.00 -8.40
C LEU A 244 6.16 3.99 -9.55
N TYR A 245 7.29 4.72 -9.54
CA TYR A 245 7.64 5.67 -10.60
C TYR A 245 7.66 5.00 -11.99
N TYR A 246 8.28 3.81 -12.08
CA TYR A 246 8.33 3.07 -13.33
C TYR A 246 6.97 2.49 -13.73
N ARG A 247 6.18 1.99 -12.78
CA ARG A 247 4.83 1.52 -13.09
C ARG A 247 3.95 2.64 -13.63
N LEU A 248 3.98 3.82 -13.02
CA LEU A 248 3.25 4.99 -13.54
C LEU A 248 3.75 5.42 -14.91
N LYS A 249 5.08 5.44 -15.10
CA LYS A 249 5.69 5.86 -16.36
C LYS A 249 5.35 4.93 -17.52
N TYR A 250 5.28 3.63 -17.27
CA TYR A 250 5.09 2.61 -18.31
C TYR A 250 3.68 1.99 -18.33
N GLY A 251 2.74 2.52 -17.54
CA GLY A 251 1.37 2.04 -17.48
C GLY A 251 1.26 0.61 -16.93
N LEU A 252 2.14 0.24 -15.99
CA LEU A 252 2.13 -1.05 -15.33
C LEU A 252 1.25 -1.00 -14.08
N GLN A 253 0.64 -2.12 -13.72
CA GLN A 253 -0.21 -2.20 -12.54
C GLN A 253 0.57 -2.79 -11.35
N ALA A 254 0.24 -2.32 -10.14
CA ALA A 254 0.62 -2.98 -8.91
C ALA A 254 -0.47 -3.99 -8.51
N ASP A 255 -0.07 -4.96 -7.73
CA ASP A 255 -0.98 -5.83 -7.02
C ASP A 255 -0.64 -5.81 -5.53
N ASN A 256 -1.66 -5.59 -4.70
CA ASN A 256 -1.52 -5.57 -3.25
C ASN A 256 -2.60 -6.43 -2.61
N PRO A 257 -2.30 -7.71 -2.31
CA PRO A 257 -3.29 -8.61 -1.71
C PRO A 257 -3.83 -8.11 -0.37
N LEU A 258 -3.15 -7.17 0.28
CA LEU A 258 -3.52 -6.61 1.58
C LEU A 258 -4.32 -5.31 1.48
N VAL A 259 -4.62 -4.80 0.29
CA VAL A 259 -5.22 -3.46 0.11
C VAL A 259 -6.55 -3.29 0.85
N ASN A 260 -7.42 -4.29 0.79
CA ASN A 260 -8.72 -4.25 1.46
C ASN A 260 -8.57 -4.21 2.98
N ASP A 261 -7.63 -4.96 3.54
CA ASP A 261 -7.34 -4.98 4.97
C ASP A 261 -6.70 -3.67 5.42
N ILE A 262 -5.73 -3.14 4.66
CA ILE A 262 -5.11 -1.83 4.93
C ILE A 262 -6.19 -0.74 4.97
N ARG A 263 -7.07 -0.69 3.97
CA ARG A 263 -8.15 0.28 3.89
C ARG A 263 -9.15 0.16 5.05
N ARG A 264 -9.43 -1.07 5.49
CA ARG A 264 -10.32 -1.35 6.63
C ARG A 264 -9.69 -0.98 7.97
N VAL A 265 -8.41 -1.28 8.15
CA VAL A 265 -7.68 -1.06 9.42
C VAL A 265 -7.19 0.38 9.56
N TYR A 266 -6.75 1.00 8.45
CA TYR A 266 -6.17 2.34 8.40
C TYR A 266 -6.93 3.29 7.45
N PRO A 267 -8.26 3.47 7.60
CA PRO A 267 -9.06 4.21 6.64
C PRO A 267 -8.70 5.70 6.57
N MET A 268 -8.34 6.32 7.69
CA MET A 268 -7.94 7.73 7.73
C MET A 268 -6.57 7.93 7.09
N SER A 269 -5.59 7.14 7.48
CA SER A 269 -4.25 7.15 6.88
C SER A 269 -4.30 6.90 5.38
N PHE A 270 -5.16 5.99 4.93
CA PHE A 270 -5.36 5.71 3.51
C PHE A 270 -5.87 6.95 2.73
N GLU A 271 -6.83 7.68 3.31
CA GLU A 271 -7.33 8.94 2.71
C GLU A 271 -6.27 10.03 2.71
N PHE A 272 -5.49 10.16 3.80
CA PHE A 272 -4.39 11.13 3.87
C PHE A 272 -3.29 10.82 2.86
N THR A 273 -2.98 9.54 2.66
CA THR A 273 -2.04 9.08 1.63
C THR A 273 -2.52 9.45 0.22
N ARG A 274 -3.82 9.24 -0.08
CA ARG A 274 -4.44 9.61 -1.36
C ARG A 274 -4.25 11.10 -1.64
N ARG A 275 -4.57 11.96 -0.67
CA ARG A 275 -4.41 13.41 -0.80
C ARG A 275 -2.95 13.82 -0.97
N ALA A 276 -2.05 13.24 -0.17
CA ALA A 276 -0.62 13.52 -0.27
C ALA A 276 -0.05 13.11 -1.65
N ALA A 277 -0.52 12.00 -2.22
CA ALA A 277 -0.12 11.55 -3.55
C ALA A 277 -0.56 12.54 -4.65
N ILE A 278 -1.81 13.03 -4.60
CA ILE A 278 -2.34 14.05 -5.52
C ILE A 278 -1.50 15.33 -5.42
N GLU A 279 -1.26 15.82 -4.21
CA GLU A 279 -0.44 17.03 -3.96
C GLU A 279 1.02 16.86 -4.40
N THR A 280 1.51 15.64 -4.43
CA THR A 280 2.87 15.33 -4.92
C THR A 280 2.95 15.39 -6.45
N GLY A 281 1.80 15.34 -7.14
CA GLY A 281 1.73 15.29 -8.59
C GLY A 281 1.84 13.87 -9.15
N LEU A 282 1.60 12.86 -8.32
CA LEU A 282 1.53 11.46 -8.76
C LEU A 282 0.21 11.12 -9.47
N GLY A 283 -0.77 12.06 -9.44
CA GLY A 283 -2.10 11.82 -9.98
C GLY A 283 -2.97 10.91 -9.09
N GLU A 284 -3.99 10.32 -9.69
CA GLU A 284 -4.83 9.33 -9.03
C GLU A 284 -4.14 7.97 -9.08
N LEU A 285 -3.62 7.53 -7.93
CA LEU A 285 -3.04 6.21 -7.78
C LEU A 285 -4.13 5.15 -7.59
N SER A 286 -3.84 3.91 -8.02
CA SER A 286 -4.68 2.76 -7.69
C SER A 286 -4.72 2.54 -6.17
N ASP A 287 -5.77 1.87 -5.69
CA ASP A 287 -5.88 1.53 -4.26
C ASP A 287 -4.72 0.62 -3.80
N ASP A 288 -4.20 -0.23 -4.68
CA ASP A 288 -3.03 -1.08 -4.42
C ASP A 288 -1.78 -0.27 -4.08
N GLU A 289 -1.47 0.74 -4.89
CA GLU A 289 -0.34 1.65 -4.65
C GLU A 289 -0.54 2.48 -3.39
N LEU A 290 -1.75 3.01 -3.19
CA LEU A 290 -2.09 3.75 -1.99
C LEU A 290 -1.93 2.89 -0.72
N GLY A 291 -2.32 1.61 -0.80
CA GLY A 291 -2.14 0.67 0.31
C GLY A 291 -0.67 0.53 0.71
N TYR A 292 0.22 0.31 -0.25
CA TYR A 292 1.66 0.23 0.04
C TYR A 292 2.20 1.53 0.63
N LEU A 293 1.88 2.68 0.03
CA LEU A 293 2.34 3.98 0.53
C LEU A 293 1.82 4.27 1.93
N THR A 294 0.57 3.90 2.23
CA THR A 294 -0.04 4.08 3.54
C THR A 294 0.78 3.41 4.65
N ILE A 295 1.24 2.19 4.42
CA ILE A 295 2.05 1.47 5.41
C ILE A 295 3.37 2.21 5.71
N TYR A 296 4.07 2.67 4.67
CA TYR A 296 5.34 3.40 4.88
C TYR A 296 5.15 4.75 5.55
N LEU A 297 4.16 5.52 5.10
CA LEU A 297 3.91 6.86 5.60
C LEU A 297 3.44 6.85 7.06
N THR A 298 2.64 5.87 7.46
CA THR A 298 2.16 5.76 8.83
C THR A 298 3.19 5.16 9.78
N ALA A 299 3.99 4.20 9.35
CA ALA A 299 5.03 3.60 10.19
C ALA A 299 6.04 4.62 10.72
N GLY A 300 6.33 5.67 9.94
CA GLY A 300 7.26 6.73 10.35
C GLY A 300 6.72 7.70 11.40
N LEU A 301 5.38 7.79 11.57
CA LEU A 301 4.76 8.68 12.56
C LEU A 301 4.89 8.15 13.98
N ASP A 302 4.88 6.84 14.14
CA ASP A 302 4.75 6.17 15.43
C ASP A 302 6.05 6.14 16.25
N ARG A 303 7.19 6.53 15.65
CA ARG A 303 8.51 6.42 16.31
C ARG A 303 8.66 7.22 17.60
N LYS A 304 8.05 8.39 17.71
CA LYS A 304 8.12 9.21 18.96
C LYS A 304 7.34 8.62 20.13
N MET A 305 6.32 7.83 19.83
CA MET A 305 5.54 7.18 20.87
C MET A 305 6.29 5.99 21.48
N PHE A 306 7.38 5.57 20.84
CA PHE A 306 8.16 4.37 21.15
C PHE A 306 9.58 4.66 21.69
N GLU A 307 10.06 5.92 21.64
CA GLU A 307 11.30 6.30 22.32
C GLU A 307 11.20 6.17 23.85
N GLU A 308 9.97 6.08 24.39
CA GLU A 308 9.69 5.72 25.80
C GLU A 308 9.37 4.22 25.99
N GLY A 309 9.34 3.40 24.92
CA GLY A 309 9.16 1.96 25.00
C GLY A 309 10.46 1.23 25.27
N ASP A 310 10.39 0.19 26.09
CA ASP A 310 11.53 -0.70 26.35
C ASP A 310 12.05 -1.29 25.04
N THR A 311 13.28 -1.00 24.69
CA THR A 311 13.98 -1.65 23.58
C THR A 311 14.48 -3.00 24.07
N SER A 312 13.93 -4.08 23.56
CA SER A 312 14.44 -5.43 23.84
C SER A 312 15.67 -5.71 22.98
N SER A 313 16.70 -6.29 23.57
CA SER A 313 17.85 -6.84 22.84
C SER A 313 17.52 -8.13 22.09
N GLU A 314 16.31 -8.64 22.23
CA GLU A 314 15.87 -9.92 21.70
C GLU A 314 15.63 -9.87 20.19
N ASN A 315 15.92 -11.00 19.54
CA ASN A 315 15.79 -11.12 18.09
C ASN A 315 14.47 -11.82 17.70
N VAL A 316 13.77 -11.25 16.73
CA VAL A 316 12.58 -11.82 16.11
C VAL A 316 12.88 -12.17 14.66
N LEU A 317 12.56 -13.39 14.24
CA LEU A 317 12.68 -13.83 12.86
C LEU A 317 11.30 -13.77 12.18
N ILE A 318 11.22 -13.12 11.01
CA ILE A 318 10.05 -13.18 10.14
C ILE A 318 10.43 -14.00 8.91
N ILE A 319 9.61 -15.03 8.61
CA ILE A 319 9.82 -15.95 7.49
C ILE A 319 8.73 -15.75 6.46
N GLY A 320 9.10 -15.66 5.17
CA GLY A 320 8.16 -15.63 4.05
C GLY A 320 7.47 -14.29 3.82
N ALA A 321 8.06 -13.19 4.29
CA ALA A 321 7.56 -11.86 3.94
C ALA A 321 7.81 -11.57 2.45
N GLU A 322 6.75 -11.25 1.72
CA GLU A 322 6.80 -11.01 0.27
C GLU A 322 7.25 -9.59 -0.08
N SER A 323 7.19 -8.66 0.87
CA SER A 323 7.57 -7.27 0.63
C SER A 323 8.05 -6.57 1.90
N ASN A 324 8.83 -5.48 1.72
CA ASN A 324 9.22 -4.62 2.84
C ASN A 324 8.00 -3.99 3.53
N ALA A 325 6.92 -3.70 2.79
CA ALA A 325 5.68 -3.18 3.36
C ALA A 325 5.05 -4.19 4.33
N THR A 326 5.01 -5.47 3.97
CA THR A 326 4.53 -6.54 4.86
C THR A 326 5.37 -6.62 6.14
N ILE A 327 6.68 -6.48 6.01
CA ILE A 327 7.61 -6.47 7.14
C ILE A 327 7.32 -5.30 8.07
N GLU A 328 7.21 -4.08 7.53
CA GLU A 328 6.92 -2.89 8.33
C GLU A 328 5.52 -2.95 8.97
N LEU A 329 4.54 -3.49 8.27
CA LEU A 329 3.21 -3.73 8.82
C LEU A 329 3.25 -4.65 10.05
N ILE A 330 3.97 -5.78 9.97
CA ILE A 330 4.08 -6.72 11.08
C ILE A 330 4.85 -6.11 12.25
N LYS A 331 5.98 -5.45 11.99
CA LYS A 331 6.74 -4.74 13.01
C LYS A 331 5.85 -3.76 13.78
N ARG A 332 5.07 -2.98 13.04
CA ARG A 332 4.13 -2.02 13.60
C ARG A 332 3.08 -2.71 14.47
N GLN A 333 2.41 -3.74 13.96
CA GLN A 333 1.39 -4.46 14.72
C GLN A 333 1.94 -5.08 16.02
N ILE A 334 3.13 -5.69 15.97
CA ILE A 334 3.77 -6.26 17.17
C ILE A 334 4.12 -5.15 18.16
N LEU A 335 4.70 -4.05 17.68
CA LEU A 335 5.07 -2.93 18.51
C LEU A 335 3.84 -2.28 19.17
N GLU A 336 2.78 -2.03 18.42
CA GLU A 336 1.50 -1.51 18.92
C GLU A 336 0.91 -2.43 19.99
N ALA A 337 0.99 -3.74 19.79
CA ALA A 337 0.43 -4.72 20.72
C ALA A 337 1.29 -4.93 21.98
N CYS A 338 2.62 -5.04 21.84
CA CYS A 338 3.53 -5.35 22.95
C CYS A 338 4.14 -4.09 23.59
N GLY A 339 4.24 -2.99 22.82
CA GLY A 339 4.95 -1.78 23.19
C GLY A 339 6.46 -1.98 23.37
N ILE A 340 7.01 -3.02 22.75
CA ILE A 340 8.42 -3.38 22.79
C ILE A 340 8.93 -3.42 21.36
N SER A 341 10.07 -2.75 21.12
CA SER A 341 10.79 -2.82 19.87
C SER A 341 11.77 -4.00 19.91
N PHE A 342 11.80 -4.80 18.84
CA PHE A 342 12.68 -5.96 18.71
C PHE A 342 13.71 -5.76 17.60
N ASN A 343 14.77 -6.56 17.62
CA ASN A 343 15.67 -6.70 16.48
C ASN A 343 15.08 -7.71 15.50
N TYR A 344 14.77 -7.29 14.28
CA TYR A 344 14.12 -8.14 13.30
C TYR A 344 15.11 -8.69 12.26
N THR A 345 15.03 -9.98 11.99
CA THR A 345 15.71 -10.66 10.88
C THR A 345 14.67 -11.22 9.91
N PHE A 346 14.97 -11.19 8.62
CA PHE A 346 14.05 -11.66 7.57
C PHE A 346 14.70 -12.73 6.74
N LEU A 347 14.03 -13.86 6.56
CA LEU A 347 14.54 -14.98 5.76
C LEU A 347 13.42 -15.60 4.92
N GLU A 348 13.79 -16.08 3.75
CA GLU A 348 12.95 -17.00 2.99
C GLU A 348 12.97 -18.38 3.64
N LEU A 349 11.85 -19.12 3.59
CA LEU A 349 11.75 -20.46 4.18
C LEU A 349 12.87 -21.40 3.72
N LYS A 350 13.31 -21.31 2.45
CA LYS A 350 14.40 -22.12 1.87
C LYS A 350 15.74 -21.93 2.56
N LYS A 351 15.97 -20.77 3.19
CA LYS A 351 17.24 -20.40 3.83
C LYS A 351 17.26 -20.68 5.32
N VAL A 352 16.11 -21.02 5.90
CA VAL A 352 15.95 -21.26 7.32
C VAL A 352 16.36 -22.69 7.65
N ARG A 353 17.22 -22.83 8.65
CA ARG A 353 17.62 -24.13 9.19
C ARG A 353 17.03 -24.32 10.58
N ARG A 354 16.56 -25.54 10.89
CA ARG A 354 15.90 -25.85 12.16
C ARG A 354 16.69 -25.40 13.40
N TRP A 355 18.00 -25.62 13.40
CA TRP A 355 18.87 -25.29 14.54
C TRP A 355 19.07 -23.76 14.73
N GLU A 356 18.75 -22.95 13.72
CA GLU A 356 18.83 -21.49 13.80
C GLU A 356 17.60 -20.89 14.51
N LEU A 357 16.47 -21.59 14.50
CA LEU A 357 15.22 -21.08 15.08
C LEU A 357 15.33 -20.84 16.59
N ASP A 358 16.11 -21.65 17.31
CA ASP A 358 16.32 -21.51 18.76
C ASP A 358 17.05 -20.22 19.17
N ARG A 359 17.63 -19.50 18.21
CA ARG A 359 18.33 -18.23 18.44
C ARG A 359 17.39 -17.02 18.53
N TYR A 360 16.13 -17.21 18.16
CA TYR A 360 15.14 -16.15 18.10
C TYR A 360 14.14 -16.32 19.24
N ALA A 361 13.83 -15.21 19.88
CA ALA A 361 12.83 -15.16 20.94
C ALA A 361 11.41 -15.45 20.41
N LEU A 362 11.17 -15.07 19.16
CA LEU A 362 9.93 -15.32 18.41
C LEU A 362 10.28 -15.56 16.94
N VAL A 363 9.68 -16.57 16.35
CA VAL A 363 9.71 -16.83 14.91
C VAL A 363 8.29 -16.67 14.37
N LEU A 364 8.06 -15.66 13.56
CA LEU A 364 6.78 -15.44 12.90
C LEU A 364 6.87 -15.91 11.45
N SER A 365 6.10 -16.93 11.11
CA SER A 365 6.07 -17.46 9.75
C SER A 365 4.79 -17.07 9.03
N LEU A 366 4.93 -16.37 7.91
CA LEU A 366 3.83 -16.00 7.02
C LEU A 366 3.54 -17.08 5.97
N VAL A 367 4.28 -18.17 6.04
CA VAL A 367 4.09 -19.35 5.21
C VAL A 367 3.96 -20.60 6.09
N ARG A 368 3.31 -21.62 5.56
CA ARG A 368 3.14 -22.87 6.29
C ARG A 368 4.48 -23.55 6.57
N MET A 369 4.79 -23.77 7.83
CA MET A 369 6.04 -24.41 8.26
C MET A 369 6.00 -25.92 8.09
N PRO A 370 7.08 -26.52 7.55
CA PRO A 370 7.23 -27.99 7.56
C PRO A 370 7.12 -28.55 8.96
N PRO A 371 6.50 -29.72 9.17
CA PRO A 371 6.29 -30.30 10.52
C PRO A 371 7.55 -30.39 11.36
N GLN A 372 8.69 -30.70 10.73
CA GLN A 372 9.99 -30.82 11.41
C GLN A 372 10.58 -29.47 11.86
N MET A 373 10.07 -28.35 11.38
CA MET A 373 10.50 -26.99 11.75
C MET A 373 9.56 -26.31 12.76
N ARG A 374 8.50 -26.98 13.17
CA ARG A 374 7.60 -26.45 14.19
C ARG A 374 8.21 -26.59 15.55
N GLN A 375 8.46 -25.47 16.21
CA GLN A 375 9.01 -25.36 17.57
C GLN A 375 8.09 -24.48 18.42
N SER A 376 8.30 -24.46 19.74
CA SER A 376 7.48 -23.71 20.70
C SER A 376 7.52 -22.20 20.49
N ASN A 377 8.60 -21.66 19.89
CA ASN A 377 8.79 -20.25 19.58
C ASN A 377 8.33 -19.87 18.16
N VAL A 378 7.76 -20.82 17.39
CA VAL A 378 7.27 -20.59 16.03
C VAL A 378 5.76 -20.35 16.03
N VAL A 379 5.35 -19.21 15.48
CA VAL A 379 3.95 -18.84 15.27
C VAL A 379 3.71 -18.68 13.77
N GLU A 380 2.81 -19.49 13.21
CA GLU A 380 2.30 -19.31 11.84
C GLU A 380 1.17 -18.29 11.88
N ALA A 381 1.22 -17.23 11.08
CA ALA A 381 0.24 -16.16 11.07
C ALA A 381 0.09 -15.53 9.68
N GLU A 382 -1.00 -14.83 9.45
CA GLU A 382 -1.21 -13.98 8.29
C GLU A 382 -0.54 -12.61 8.47
N PRO A 383 -0.26 -11.84 7.41
CA PRO A 383 0.33 -10.50 7.51
C PRO A 383 -0.46 -9.53 8.38
N PHE A 384 -1.79 -9.64 8.42
CA PHE A 384 -2.63 -8.96 9.39
C PHE A 384 -2.88 -9.88 10.58
N LEU A 385 -2.18 -9.57 11.69
CA LEU A 385 -2.25 -10.37 12.90
C LEU A 385 -3.65 -10.27 13.55
N THR A 386 -4.25 -11.41 13.78
CA THR A 386 -5.55 -11.55 14.45
C THR A 386 -5.38 -11.61 15.97
N GLY A 387 -6.47 -11.48 16.72
CA GLY A 387 -6.46 -11.70 18.17
C GLY A 387 -5.88 -13.07 18.57
N ARG A 388 -6.15 -14.12 17.77
CA ARG A 388 -5.58 -15.46 17.95
C ARG A 388 -4.06 -15.48 17.76
N ASP A 389 -3.55 -14.76 16.76
CA ASP A 389 -2.11 -14.69 16.49
C ASP A 389 -1.41 -13.95 17.61
N PHE A 390 -1.95 -12.81 18.06
CA PHE A 390 -1.42 -12.10 19.22
C PHE A 390 -1.41 -12.95 20.49
N LYS A 391 -2.46 -13.73 20.76
CA LYS A 391 -2.47 -14.65 21.89
C LYS A 391 -1.33 -15.67 21.83
N ARG A 392 -1.03 -16.21 20.63
CA ARG A 392 0.10 -17.12 20.43
C ARG A 392 1.44 -16.42 20.59
N ILE A 393 1.59 -15.23 20.00
CA ILE A 393 2.79 -14.39 20.09
C ILE A 393 3.05 -14.08 21.57
N PHE A 394 2.07 -13.60 22.31
CA PHE A 394 2.20 -13.27 23.73
C PHE A 394 2.56 -14.48 24.57
N LYS A 395 1.98 -15.65 24.29
CA LYS A 395 2.36 -16.89 24.97
C LYS A 395 3.84 -17.22 24.79
N VAL A 396 4.37 -17.05 23.58
CA VAL A 396 5.79 -17.27 23.28
C VAL A 396 6.65 -16.23 24.01
N LEU A 397 6.33 -14.93 23.88
CA LEU A 397 7.09 -13.86 24.52
C LEU A 397 7.08 -13.94 26.06
N HIS A 398 5.95 -14.36 26.65
CA HIS A 398 5.85 -14.61 28.09
C HIS A 398 6.67 -15.82 28.54
N SER A 399 6.65 -16.92 27.78
CA SER A 399 7.47 -18.11 28.07
C SER A 399 8.97 -17.78 28.05
N ASN A 400 9.36 -16.85 27.21
CA ASN A 400 10.74 -16.34 27.12
C ASN A 400 11.03 -15.17 28.08
N ARG A 401 10.11 -14.85 29.01
CA ARG A 401 10.21 -13.78 30.03
C ARG A 401 10.44 -12.37 29.47
N ILE A 402 10.03 -12.11 28.23
CA ILE A 402 10.17 -10.82 27.56
C ILE A 402 9.04 -9.87 27.94
N ILE A 403 7.83 -10.39 28.09
CA ILE A 403 6.66 -9.63 28.57
C ILE A 403 6.22 -10.13 29.93
N SER A 404 5.83 -9.23 30.81
CA SER A 404 5.39 -9.55 32.16
C SER A 404 3.88 -9.84 32.28
N GLY A 405 3.58 -10.78 33.05
CA GLY A 405 2.53 -11.40 33.85
C GLY A 405 1.06 -11.00 33.79
N TYR A 406 0.50 -10.30 32.80
CA TYR A 406 -0.96 -10.10 32.76
C TYR A 406 -1.72 -11.28 32.13
N GLN A 407 -1.04 -12.21 31.48
CA GLN A 407 -1.67 -13.29 30.72
C GLN A 407 -2.55 -14.21 31.58
N SER A 408 -2.03 -14.68 32.70
CA SER A 408 -2.81 -15.56 33.62
C SER A 408 -4.07 -14.87 34.13
N MET A 409 -3.97 -13.59 34.48
CA MET A 409 -5.09 -12.80 34.96
C MET A 409 -6.13 -12.54 33.86
N ILE A 410 -5.67 -12.34 32.62
CA ILE A 410 -6.56 -12.16 31.48
C ILE A 410 -7.29 -13.46 31.15
N ASP A 411 -6.58 -14.59 31.17
CA ASP A 411 -7.20 -15.90 30.95
C ASP A 411 -8.24 -16.21 32.04
N GLU A 412 -7.96 -15.92 33.32
CA GLU A 412 -8.95 -16.04 34.41
C GLU A 412 -10.18 -15.13 34.18
N VAL A 413 -9.98 -13.88 33.79
CA VAL A 413 -11.08 -12.96 33.49
C VAL A 413 -11.94 -13.48 32.34
N ILE A 414 -11.32 -14.02 31.28
CA ILE A 414 -12.03 -14.61 30.14
C ILE A 414 -12.84 -15.84 30.58
N ASP A 415 -12.27 -16.68 31.40
CA ASP A 415 -12.96 -17.89 31.90
C ASP A 415 -14.15 -17.50 32.77
N ILE A 416 -14.02 -16.52 33.68
CA ILE A 416 -15.15 -15.96 34.45
C ILE A 416 -16.23 -15.41 33.52
N PHE A 417 -15.86 -14.71 32.46
CA PHE A 417 -16.82 -14.20 31.45
C PHE A 417 -17.58 -15.36 30.77
N LYS A 418 -16.85 -16.39 30.32
CA LYS A 418 -17.45 -17.57 29.68
C LYS A 418 -18.42 -18.30 30.57
N GLU A 419 -18.05 -18.52 31.83
CA GLU A 419 -18.91 -19.21 32.81
C GLU A 419 -20.21 -18.45 33.09
N ASN A 420 -20.21 -17.14 32.98
CA ASN A 420 -21.38 -16.28 33.22
C ASN A 420 -22.20 -15.97 31.95
N LEU A 421 -21.78 -16.43 30.79
CA LEU A 421 -22.56 -16.28 29.56
C LEU A 421 -23.63 -17.37 29.44
N PRO A 422 -24.86 -17.03 28.98
CA PRO A 422 -25.86 -18.04 28.64
C PRO A 422 -25.29 -19.01 27.59
N SER A 423 -25.59 -20.30 27.75
CA SER A 423 -25.07 -21.40 26.92
C SER A 423 -25.25 -21.15 25.41
N ALA A 424 -26.35 -20.52 25.00
CA ALA A 424 -26.63 -20.15 23.60
C ALA A 424 -25.72 -19.06 23.03
N LYS A 425 -24.96 -18.34 23.87
CA LYS A 425 -24.03 -17.28 23.45
C LYS A 425 -22.56 -17.66 23.66
N GLN A 426 -22.27 -18.81 24.23
CA GLN A 426 -20.91 -19.27 24.49
C GLN A 426 -20.19 -19.66 23.19
N GLU A 427 -20.92 -20.18 22.20
CA GLU A 427 -20.37 -20.59 20.90
C GLU A 427 -19.97 -19.37 20.03
N ASP A 428 -20.68 -18.25 20.17
CA ASP A 428 -20.41 -17.00 19.42
C ASP A 428 -19.39 -16.07 20.12
N PHE A 429 -18.91 -16.47 21.30
CA PHE A 429 -18.03 -15.62 22.12
C PHE A 429 -16.59 -15.65 21.63
N ASP A 430 -16.14 -14.53 21.06
CA ASP A 430 -14.76 -14.34 20.59
C ASP A 430 -13.81 -14.06 21.77
N SER A 431 -13.34 -15.14 22.39
CA SER A 431 -12.40 -15.09 23.51
C SER A 431 -11.03 -14.55 23.12
N ASP A 432 -10.62 -14.72 21.87
CA ASP A 432 -9.31 -14.27 21.40
C ASP A 432 -9.30 -12.76 21.19
N ARG A 433 -10.41 -12.20 20.72
CA ARG A 433 -10.61 -10.75 20.65
C ARG A 433 -10.66 -10.10 22.03
N LEU A 434 -11.41 -10.70 22.96
CA LEU A 434 -11.47 -10.20 24.34
C LEU A 434 -10.10 -10.28 25.02
N PHE A 435 -9.34 -11.36 24.81
CA PHE A 435 -7.97 -11.48 25.30
C PHE A 435 -7.10 -10.30 24.85
N PHE A 436 -7.15 -9.97 23.57
CA PHE A 436 -6.39 -8.88 23.00
C PHE A 436 -6.77 -7.51 23.58
N GLU A 437 -8.08 -7.24 23.70
CA GLU A 437 -8.57 -5.99 24.28
C GLU A 437 -8.20 -5.84 25.76
N LEU A 438 -8.30 -6.91 26.55
CA LEU A 438 -7.89 -6.92 27.96
C LEU A 438 -6.37 -6.77 28.12
N PHE A 439 -5.61 -7.48 27.29
CA PHE A 439 -4.15 -7.33 27.28
C PHE A 439 -3.74 -5.88 27.02
N ARG A 440 -4.35 -5.26 26.03
CA ARG A 440 -4.16 -3.86 25.69
C ARG A 440 -4.51 -2.91 26.84
N TYR A 441 -5.63 -3.16 27.50
CA TYR A 441 -6.07 -2.38 28.65
C TYR A 441 -5.09 -2.48 29.84
N PHE A 442 -4.69 -3.69 30.21
CA PHE A 442 -3.77 -3.92 31.33
C PHE A 442 -2.33 -3.48 31.04
N SER A 443 -1.89 -3.51 29.81
CA SER A 443 -0.56 -2.99 29.41
C SER A 443 -0.45 -1.47 29.54
N LYS A 444 -1.54 -0.77 29.86
CA LYS A 444 -1.64 0.69 29.94
C LYS A 444 -1.12 1.43 28.70
N LYS A 445 -1.17 0.78 27.54
CA LYS A 445 -0.71 1.37 26.29
C LYS A 445 -1.92 1.74 25.44
N PRO A 446 -2.13 3.03 25.18
CA PRO A 446 -3.35 3.54 24.55
C PRO A 446 -3.27 3.46 23.03
N TYR A 447 -3.07 2.24 22.46
CA TYR A 447 -2.98 2.12 21.01
C TYR A 447 -4.14 1.32 20.44
N GLU A 448 -4.89 1.98 19.58
CA GLU A 448 -5.82 1.32 18.69
C GLU A 448 -5.04 0.72 17.52
N THR A 449 -5.05 -0.60 17.39
CA THR A 449 -4.42 -1.32 16.27
C THR A 449 -5.13 -1.06 14.95
N SER A 450 -6.32 -0.47 15.01
CA SER A 450 -7.10 -0.04 13.86
C SER A 450 -7.64 1.36 14.07
N GLU A 451 -7.62 2.15 13.01
CA GLU A 451 -8.28 3.44 12.99
C GLU A 451 -9.79 3.24 13.02
N LYS A 452 -10.46 3.74 14.07
CA LYS A 452 -11.92 3.77 14.07
C LYS A 452 -12.41 4.87 13.14
N LEU A 453 -13.23 4.52 12.17
CA LEU A 453 -13.92 5.53 11.37
C LEU A 453 -14.73 6.43 12.29
N PRO A 454 -14.51 7.75 12.22
CA PRO A 454 -15.27 8.69 13.01
C PRO A 454 -16.74 8.66 12.57
N GLN A 455 -17.63 8.62 13.54
CA GLN A 455 -19.06 8.86 13.31
C GLN A 455 -19.41 10.35 13.33
N LEU A 456 -18.39 11.22 13.28
CA LEU A 456 -18.57 12.66 13.35
C LEU A 456 -19.05 13.19 11.99
N ASP A 457 -20.20 13.84 11.98
CA ASP A 457 -20.61 14.69 10.85
C ASP A 457 -19.69 15.92 10.81
N VAL A 458 -19.40 16.43 9.63
CA VAL A 458 -18.61 17.66 9.47
C VAL A 458 -19.21 18.83 10.26
N ARG A 459 -20.54 18.90 10.36
CA ARG A 459 -21.26 19.90 11.15
C ARG A 459 -21.08 19.76 12.66
N SER A 460 -20.75 18.57 13.13
CA SER A 460 -20.42 18.36 14.56
C SER A 460 -18.98 18.73 14.89
N VAL A 461 -18.13 18.90 13.88
CA VAL A 461 -16.73 19.32 14.04
C VAL A 461 -16.60 20.83 13.85
N ILE A 462 -17.21 21.39 12.79
CA ILE A 462 -17.26 22.85 12.56
C ILE A 462 -18.50 23.38 13.27
N GLU A 463 -18.28 23.90 14.46
CA GLU A 463 -19.38 24.32 15.36
C GLU A 463 -19.83 25.76 15.16
N GLY A 464 -19.03 26.57 14.47
CA GLY A 464 -19.36 27.98 14.23
C GLY A 464 -18.75 28.54 12.96
N VAL A 465 -19.29 29.67 12.53
CA VAL A 465 -18.80 30.47 11.41
C VAL A 465 -18.63 31.91 11.86
N THR A 466 -17.42 32.43 11.71
CA THR A 466 -17.05 33.82 12.05
C THR A 466 -16.60 34.54 10.80
N THR A 467 -16.85 35.85 10.71
CA THR A 467 -16.41 36.67 9.58
C THR A 467 -15.21 37.52 9.97
N ALA A 468 -14.12 37.38 9.21
CA ALA A 468 -12.91 38.19 9.44
C ALA A 468 -13.13 39.65 8.98
N PRO A 469 -12.41 40.62 9.58
CA PRO A 469 -12.44 42.02 9.13
C PRO A 469 -12.00 42.13 7.66
N THR A 470 -12.63 43.04 6.92
CA THR A 470 -12.24 43.34 5.55
C THR A 470 -10.81 43.89 5.52
N ALA A 471 -9.97 43.41 4.61
CA ALA A 471 -8.55 43.80 4.46
C ALA A 471 -7.64 43.44 5.66
N CYS A 472 -7.88 42.32 6.32
CA CYS A 472 -6.99 41.75 7.36
C CYS A 472 -5.91 40.85 6.75
N THR A 473 -4.88 40.55 7.55
CA THR A 473 -3.88 39.53 7.20
C THR A 473 -4.43 38.12 7.47
N TRP A 474 -3.81 37.09 6.87
CA TRP A 474 -4.18 35.70 7.17
C TRP A 474 -3.99 35.34 8.65
N GLN A 475 -3.01 35.95 9.34
CA GLN A 475 -2.81 35.80 10.79
C GLN A 475 -3.98 36.43 11.58
N ASP A 476 -4.48 37.59 11.15
CA ASP A 476 -5.61 38.23 11.82
C ASP A 476 -6.89 37.42 11.62
N ALA A 477 -7.11 36.86 10.45
CA ALA A 477 -8.25 35.99 10.18
C ALA A 477 -8.20 34.72 11.05
N ILE A 478 -7.04 34.08 11.18
CA ILE A 478 -6.86 32.95 12.11
C ILE A 478 -7.17 33.37 13.54
N ARG A 479 -6.69 34.55 13.97
CA ARG A 479 -6.96 35.08 15.32
C ARG A 479 -8.45 35.22 15.59
N CYS A 480 -9.22 35.72 14.62
CA CYS A 480 -10.69 35.81 14.75
C CYS A 480 -11.32 34.44 15.00
N GLY A 481 -10.93 33.43 14.24
CA GLY A 481 -11.44 32.07 14.45
C GLY A 481 -11.05 31.49 15.81
N CYS A 482 -9.84 31.76 16.24
CA CYS A 482 -9.34 31.32 17.53
C CYS A 482 -10.07 32.03 18.71
N GLU A 483 -10.34 33.32 18.58
CA GLU A 483 -11.12 34.10 19.58
C GLU A 483 -12.55 33.56 19.67
N ALA A 484 -13.20 33.26 18.54
CA ALA A 484 -14.54 32.66 18.51
C ALA A 484 -14.58 31.29 19.22
N ILE A 485 -13.56 30.43 18.99
CA ILE A 485 -13.44 29.16 19.72
C ILE A 485 -13.28 29.41 21.22
N CYS A 486 -12.44 30.39 21.62
CA CYS A 486 -12.23 30.75 23.04
C CYS A 486 -13.48 31.25 23.72
N GLU A 487 -14.25 32.10 23.05
CA GLU A 487 -15.51 32.61 23.57
C GLU A 487 -16.55 31.50 23.75
N ARG A 488 -16.64 30.61 22.78
CA ARG A 488 -17.57 29.48 22.83
C ARG A 488 -17.21 28.45 23.89
N THR A 489 -15.91 28.14 24.02
CA THR A 489 -15.42 27.13 24.99
C THR A 489 -15.20 27.70 26.39
N GLY A 490 -15.14 29.01 26.56
CA GLY A 490 -14.83 29.66 27.82
C GLY A 490 -13.35 29.54 28.27
N SER A 491 -12.48 29.02 27.41
CA SER A 491 -11.07 28.75 27.70
C SER A 491 -10.18 29.97 27.37
N ARG A 492 -9.70 30.71 28.39
CA ARG A 492 -8.76 31.81 28.20
C ARG A 492 -7.35 31.33 27.82
N THR A 493 -6.91 30.19 28.33
CA THR A 493 -5.59 29.59 28.04
C THR A 493 -5.46 29.20 26.59
N LEU A 494 -6.56 28.84 25.94
CA LEU A 494 -6.62 28.56 24.52
C LEU A 494 -6.24 29.79 23.68
N GLY A 495 -6.78 30.96 24.01
CA GLY A 495 -6.51 32.23 23.31
C GLY A 495 -5.04 32.63 23.33
N ASP A 496 -4.40 32.55 24.49
CA ASP A 496 -2.98 32.92 24.64
C ASP A 496 -2.06 31.97 23.86
N ARG A 497 -2.34 30.67 23.89
CA ARG A 497 -1.59 29.64 23.12
C ARG A 497 -1.76 29.81 21.61
N MET A 498 -2.98 30.04 21.15
CA MET A 498 -3.28 30.23 19.73
C MET A 498 -2.62 31.52 19.21
N ASN A 499 -2.65 32.60 19.95
CA ASN A 499 -1.95 33.85 19.59
C ASN A 499 -0.43 33.64 19.46
N ASN A 500 0.17 32.87 20.36
CA ASN A 500 1.59 32.52 20.29
C ASN A 500 1.89 31.63 19.09
N LEU A 501 0.98 30.72 18.73
CA LEU A 501 1.14 29.80 17.61
C LEU A 501 1.01 30.53 16.27
N VAL A 502 0.07 31.46 16.13
CA VAL A 502 -0.12 32.29 14.93
C VAL A 502 1.12 33.14 14.61
N GLN A 503 1.87 33.57 15.64
CA GLN A 503 3.13 34.29 15.46
C GLN A 503 4.34 33.36 15.23
N SER A 504 4.18 32.05 15.41
CA SER A 504 5.26 31.10 15.28
C SER A 504 5.48 30.71 13.81
N PRO A 505 6.73 30.61 13.34
CA PRO A 505 7.03 30.03 12.03
C PRO A 505 6.67 28.52 11.93
N LYS A 506 6.26 27.91 13.04
CA LYS A 506 5.87 26.50 13.15
C LYS A 506 4.37 26.28 13.00
N ILE A 507 3.58 27.32 12.67
CA ILE A 507 2.15 27.16 12.42
C ILE A 507 1.93 26.20 11.24
N GLN A 508 1.13 25.17 11.47
CA GLN A 508 0.79 24.19 10.44
C GLN A 508 -0.51 24.60 9.78
N TRP A 509 -0.46 24.80 8.48
CA TRP A 509 -1.62 25.05 7.68
C TRP A 509 -1.59 24.18 6.41
N TYR A 510 -2.76 23.82 5.93
CA TYR A 510 -2.92 22.99 4.75
C TYR A 510 -4.02 23.57 3.86
N ARG A 511 -3.72 23.77 2.58
CA ARG A 511 -4.70 24.22 1.60
C ARG A 511 -5.51 23.02 1.11
N MET A 512 -6.75 22.95 1.54
CA MET A 512 -7.67 21.84 1.24
C MET A 512 -8.26 21.95 -0.17
N THR A 513 -8.60 23.16 -0.59
CA THR A 513 -9.04 23.54 -1.94
C THR A 513 -8.33 24.83 -2.35
N PRO A 514 -8.44 25.30 -3.60
CA PRO A 514 -7.91 26.61 -3.96
C PRO A 514 -8.33 27.74 -3.02
N GLU A 515 -9.51 27.65 -2.43
CA GLU A 515 -10.16 28.70 -1.63
C GLU A 515 -10.18 28.44 -0.13
N ILE A 516 -10.02 27.17 0.30
CA ILE A 516 -10.15 26.78 1.72
C ILE A 516 -8.80 26.38 2.29
N VAL A 517 -8.43 26.95 3.41
CA VAL A 517 -7.23 26.61 4.18
C VAL A 517 -7.61 26.09 5.55
N LEU A 518 -7.07 24.95 5.96
CA LEU A 518 -7.16 24.42 7.31
C LEU A 518 -5.92 24.84 8.10
N VAL A 519 -6.13 25.27 9.32
CA VAL A 519 -5.09 25.57 10.30
C VAL A 519 -5.29 24.69 11.53
N HIS A 520 -4.28 23.92 11.90
CA HIS A 520 -4.34 23.03 13.05
C HIS A 520 -3.55 23.60 14.23
N CYS A 521 -4.21 23.72 15.36
CA CYS A 521 -3.67 24.22 16.60
C CYS A 521 -3.77 23.15 17.70
N PRO A 522 -2.75 22.28 17.85
CA PRO A 522 -2.79 21.24 18.87
C PRO A 522 -2.63 21.83 20.27
N MET A 523 -3.48 21.38 21.18
CA MET A 523 -3.48 21.78 22.59
C MET A 523 -2.83 20.67 23.41
N GLN A 524 -1.64 20.89 23.95
CA GLN A 524 -1.02 19.94 24.88
C GLN A 524 -1.34 20.31 26.33
N GLY A 525 -1.91 19.37 27.07
CA GLY A 525 -1.94 19.40 28.52
C GLY A 525 -3.05 20.24 29.16
N ASP A 526 -4.21 20.42 28.50
CA ASP A 526 -5.36 21.06 29.10
C ASP A 526 -6.44 20.04 29.51
N GLU A 527 -6.97 20.17 30.73
CA GLU A 527 -7.97 19.26 31.31
C GLU A 527 -9.34 19.33 30.61
N HIS A 528 -9.52 20.27 29.67
CA HIS A 528 -10.76 20.51 28.95
C HIS A 528 -10.62 20.33 27.43
N GLY A 529 -9.73 19.45 27.00
CA GLY A 529 -9.46 19.24 25.58
C GLY A 529 -10.70 18.93 24.75
N LEU A 530 -11.14 19.88 23.96
CA LEU A 530 -12.22 19.73 23.01
C LEU A 530 -11.66 19.64 21.60
N ILE A 531 -12.18 18.70 20.81
CA ILE A 531 -11.98 18.70 19.38
C ILE A 531 -13.07 19.59 18.81
N THR A 532 -12.71 20.78 18.35
CA THR A 532 -13.66 21.73 17.76
C THR A 532 -13.00 22.55 16.66
N ALA A 533 -13.77 22.99 15.71
CA ALA A 533 -13.34 23.86 14.63
C ALA A 533 -14.28 25.06 14.44
N GLU A 534 -13.69 26.15 13.99
CA GLU A 534 -14.38 27.36 13.57
C GLU A 534 -14.04 27.63 12.11
N ALA A 535 -15.05 27.90 11.30
CA ALA A 535 -14.85 28.38 9.94
C ALA A 535 -14.80 29.91 9.95
N VAL A 536 -13.80 30.48 9.30
CA VAL A 536 -13.65 31.93 9.18
C VAL A 536 -13.89 32.32 7.72
N ASP A 537 -14.96 33.07 7.49
CA ASP A 537 -15.23 33.68 6.20
C ASP A 537 -14.37 34.93 6.02
N CYS A 538 -13.67 35.05 4.90
CA CYS A 538 -12.76 36.15 4.58
C CYS A 538 -13.34 36.98 3.42
N PRO A 539 -14.13 38.03 3.71
CA PRO A 539 -14.80 38.84 2.69
C PRO A 539 -13.80 39.65 1.85
N GLY A 540 -14.26 40.17 0.70
CA GLY A 540 -13.45 41.06 -0.13
C GLY A 540 -12.43 40.37 -1.03
N GLY A 541 -12.64 39.09 -1.33
CA GLY A 541 -11.76 38.29 -2.20
C GLY A 541 -10.75 37.42 -1.45
N GLY A 542 -10.91 37.29 -0.13
CA GLY A 542 -10.11 36.43 0.71
C GLY A 542 -8.85 37.09 1.28
N VAL A 543 -8.01 36.30 1.94
CA VAL A 543 -6.70 36.70 2.51
C VAL A 543 -5.58 35.94 1.83
N GLN A 544 -4.45 36.61 1.61
CA GLN A 544 -3.28 36.01 0.96
C GLN A 544 -2.46 35.19 1.97
N PHE A 545 -2.24 33.92 1.66
CA PHE A 545 -1.40 33.01 2.42
C PHE A 545 0.08 33.04 1.94
N PRO A 546 1.03 32.45 2.69
CA PRO A 546 2.46 32.42 2.33
C PRO A 546 2.77 31.75 0.97
N ASP A 547 1.88 30.91 0.46
CA ASP A 547 1.95 30.31 -0.86
C ASP A 547 1.54 31.23 -2.01
N GLN A 548 1.34 32.54 -1.71
CA GLN A 548 0.92 33.62 -2.62
C GLN A 548 -0.50 33.43 -3.21
N ARG A 549 -1.31 32.50 -2.67
CA ARG A 549 -2.68 32.29 -3.10
C ARG A 549 -3.68 32.88 -2.10
N MET A 550 -4.83 33.30 -2.62
CA MET A 550 -5.93 33.79 -1.79
C MET A 550 -6.68 32.63 -1.16
N ALA A 551 -7.22 32.83 0.04
CA ALA A 551 -8.15 31.92 0.70
C ALA A 551 -9.39 32.72 1.13
N SER A 552 -10.56 32.29 0.67
CA SER A 552 -11.84 32.88 1.06
C SER A 552 -12.33 32.32 2.40
N THR A 553 -11.88 31.15 2.78
CA THR A 553 -12.30 30.47 4.01
C THR A 553 -11.10 29.85 4.72
N ILE A 554 -11.05 30.04 6.05
CA ILE A 554 -10.08 29.39 6.91
C ILE A 554 -10.82 28.52 7.92
N ILE A 555 -10.42 27.27 8.07
CA ILE A 555 -10.93 26.36 9.10
C ILE A 555 -9.89 26.28 10.20
N CYS A 556 -10.18 26.85 11.37
CA CYS A 556 -9.35 26.76 12.56
C CYS A 556 -9.77 25.53 13.36
N LEU A 557 -8.91 24.52 13.44
CA LEU A 557 -9.15 23.26 14.15
C LEU A 557 -8.29 23.20 15.43
N THR A 558 -8.91 22.95 16.56
CA THR A 558 -8.22 22.65 17.82
C THR A 558 -8.46 21.23 18.26
N THR A 559 -7.48 20.63 18.94
CA THR A 559 -7.55 19.24 19.40
C THR A 559 -6.85 19.07 20.75
N ILE A 560 -7.25 18.06 21.50
CA ILE A 560 -6.75 17.74 22.85
C ILE A 560 -5.25 17.44 22.82
N ASP A 561 -4.85 16.65 21.86
CA ASP A 561 -3.49 16.19 21.69
C ASP A 561 -3.07 16.23 20.22
N ARG A 562 -1.89 15.71 19.96
CA ARG A 562 -1.28 15.73 18.64
C ARG A 562 -1.94 14.76 17.65
N TYR A 563 -2.75 13.79 18.08
CA TYR A 563 -3.27 12.67 17.26
C TYR A 563 -4.78 12.62 17.16
N SER A 564 -5.51 13.11 18.18
CA SER A 564 -6.97 13.06 18.23
C SER A 564 -7.66 13.83 17.09
N HIS A 565 -6.93 14.72 16.41
CA HIS A 565 -7.45 15.51 15.28
C HIS A 565 -7.75 14.69 14.01
N TRP A 566 -7.21 13.49 13.88
CA TRP A 566 -7.37 12.70 12.65
C TRP A 566 -8.82 12.37 12.33
N SER A 567 -9.63 12.06 13.34
CA SER A 567 -11.06 11.83 13.15
C SER A 567 -11.78 13.08 12.64
N ALA A 568 -11.46 14.24 13.19
CA ALA A 568 -12.00 15.52 12.73
C ALA A 568 -11.54 15.87 11.32
N LEU A 569 -10.25 15.72 11.01
CA LEU A 569 -9.70 15.92 9.67
C LEU A 569 -10.36 15.02 8.64
N TYR A 570 -10.52 13.74 8.94
CA TYR A 570 -11.15 12.79 8.03
C TYR A 570 -12.60 13.22 7.74
N SER A 571 -13.36 13.62 8.78
CA SER A 571 -14.74 14.09 8.62
C SER A 571 -14.81 15.36 7.79
N ILE A 572 -13.91 16.32 8.01
CA ILE A 572 -13.80 17.54 7.20
C ILE A 572 -13.47 17.17 5.74
N TYR A 573 -12.49 16.30 5.50
CA TYR A 573 -12.08 15.90 4.15
C TYR A 573 -13.21 15.17 3.39
N LYS A 574 -13.96 14.32 4.05
CA LYS A 574 -15.12 13.64 3.45
C LYS A 574 -16.31 14.55 3.21
N GLY A 575 -16.50 15.53 4.10
CA GLY A 575 -17.59 16.51 4.02
C GLY A 575 -17.34 17.68 3.08
N MET A 576 -16.17 17.78 2.44
CA MET A 576 -15.80 18.93 1.60
C MET A 576 -16.80 19.23 0.47
N GLY A 577 -17.42 18.21 -0.12
CA GLY A 577 -18.46 18.39 -1.14
C GLY A 577 -19.76 19.02 -0.62
N SER A 578 -19.95 19.08 0.71
CA SER A 578 -21.12 19.69 1.37
C SER A 578 -20.76 20.98 2.13
N LEU A 579 -19.50 21.42 2.12
CA LEU A 579 -19.05 22.63 2.83
C LEU A 579 -19.76 23.90 2.32
N ASP A 580 -20.07 23.99 1.02
CA ASP A 580 -20.86 25.10 0.47
C ASP A 580 -22.22 25.27 1.18
N SER A 581 -22.81 24.18 1.68
CA SER A 581 -24.05 24.21 2.45
C SER A 581 -23.86 24.64 3.91
N ILE A 582 -22.64 24.59 4.45
CA ILE A 582 -22.30 25.05 5.81
C ILE A 582 -22.15 26.58 5.82
N PHE A 583 -21.68 27.16 4.71
CA PHE A 583 -21.48 28.60 4.55
C PHE A 583 -22.72 29.35 4.02
N THR A 584 -23.77 28.63 3.59
CA THR A 584 -25.04 29.27 3.22
C THR A 584 -25.78 29.62 4.53
N PRO A 585 -26.05 30.90 4.82
CA PRO A 585 -26.86 31.26 5.98
C PRO A 585 -28.20 30.56 5.86
N ILE A 586 -28.62 29.90 6.91
CA ILE A 586 -30.03 29.47 7.02
C ILE A 586 -30.85 30.75 7.14
N CYS A 587 -31.41 31.19 5.99
CA CYS A 587 -32.42 32.27 5.96
C CYS A 587 -33.69 31.84 6.68
#